data_62a8f616935f5599677103cdaf8fa507
#
_entry.id   62a8f616935f5599677103cdaf8fa507
#
_cell.length_a   1.000
_cell.length_b   1.000
_cell.length_c   1.000
_cell.angle_alpha   90.00
_cell.angle_beta   90.00
_cell.angle_gamma   90.00
#
_symmetry.space_group_name_H-M   'P 1'
#
loop_
_entity.id
_entity.type
_entity.pdbx_description
1 polymer ?
#
loop_
_entity_poly.entity_id
_entity_poly.type
_entity_poly.pdbx_seq_one_letter_code
_entity_poly.pdbx_strand_id
1 'polypeptide(L)'
;MEEALAGHAGDAGTRRPRARPRRRVSVIGVIGELLITAGVITLLYVVWQLWVGDLIYGAERNATGHELSESWALEYPLPTASAAPDDTEAPDEPVTAEPVILAEPADGQEFGVMHIPRFGDDYAVPMAGGVTRETTLDPIGIGHYPGTSMPGEEGNFAVAAHRTTWGKPFNRIADLRVGDAIVVETQEGWFTYRFRTLEYVTPDSVEVLLPVPQELNVPPTTRYITMTSCSPMYSMTERIVAYGVFEAFTPRTAGAPAALTEAAA
;
A
#
# COMPACT_ATOMS: atom_id res chain seq x y z
N MET A 1 -86.38 70.55 -11.49
CA MET A 1 -86.32 69.36 -10.64
C MET A 1 -84.91 68.75 -10.86
N GLU A 2 -84.05 69.14 -10.00
CA GLU A 2 -82.58 68.95 -9.96
C GLU A 2 -82.27 67.86 -9.01
N GLU A 3 -81.42 66.98 -9.38
CA GLU A 3 -80.83 66.02 -8.47
C GLU A 3 -79.34 65.97 -8.66
N ALA A 4 -78.59 66.35 -7.64
CA ALA A 4 -77.16 66.50 -7.60
C ALA A 4 -76.49 65.14 -7.46
N LEU A 5 -75.53 64.86 -8.30
CA LEU A 5 -74.56 63.72 -8.11
C LEU A 5 -73.33 64.24 -7.44
N ALA A 6 -73.16 63.88 -6.19
CA ALA A 6 -71.91 64.09 -5.38
C ALA A 6 -70.85 63.04 -5.77
N GLY A 7 -69.74 63.47 -6.29
CA GLY A 7 -68.56 62.65 -6.57
C GLY A 7 -67.81 62.21 -5.31
N HIS A 8 -67.58 60.92 -5.20
CA HIS A 8 -66.73 60.34 -4.21
C HIS A 8 -65.26 60.34 -4.72
N ALA A 9 -64.41 61.20 -4.17
CA ALA A 9 -62.98 61.17 -4.39
C ALA A 9 -62.39 60.04 -3.59
N GLY A 10 -61.89 58.99 -4.26
CA GLY A 10 -61.18 57.88 -3.68
C GLY A 10 -59.77 58.30 -3.23
N ASP A 11 -59.56 58.22 -1.92
CA ASP A 11 -58.27 58.44 -1.29
C ASP A 11 -57.29 57.27 -1.70
N ALA A 12 -56.34 57.59 -2.59
CA ALA A 12 -55.27 56.73 -2.99
C ALA A 12 -54.17 56.71 -1.92
N GLY A 13 -54.39 55.90 -0.89
CA GLY A 13 -53.39 55.67 0.18
C GLY A 13 -52.10 55.10 -0.38
N THR A 14 -51.08 55.96 -0.48
CA THR A 14 -49.70 55.58 -0.82
C THR A 14 -49.12 54.68 0.29
N ARG A 15 -49.12 53.38 0.06
CA ARG A 15 -48.44 52.39 0.91
C ARG A 15 -46.94 52.65 0.87
N ARG A 16 -46.41 53.31 1.91
CA ARG A 16 -44.98 53.43 2.13
C ARG A 16 -44.34 52.07 2.22
N PRO A 17 -43.24 51.77 1.47
CA PRO A 17 -42.51 50.51 1.60
C PRO A 17 -41.97 50.33 3.01
N ARG A 18 -42.35 49.25 3.70
CA ARG A 18 -41.81 48.91 5.01
C ARG A 18 -40.34 48.68 4.85
N ALA A 19 -39.53 49.55 5.46
CA ALA A 19 -38.06 49.36 5.55
C ALA A 19 -37.77 48.00 6.24
N ARG A 20 -37.09 47.11 5.55
CA ARG A 20 -36.63 45.84 6.13
C ARG A 20 -35.74 46.16 7.32
N PRO A 21 -36.00 45.57 8.52
CA PRO A 21 -35.14 45.78 9.67
C PRO A 21 -33.73 45.31 9.35
N ARG A 22 -32.74 46.17 9.48
CA ARG A 22 -31.33 45.83 9.41
C ARG A 22 -31.05 44.82 10.55
N ARG A 23 -30.80 43.56 10.19
CA ARG A 23 -30.34 42.51 11.11
C ARG A 23 -29.05 42.99 11.78
N ARG A 24 -29.10 43.28 13.04
CA ARG A 24 -27.91 43.56 13.85
C ARG A 24 -27.16 42.27 13.97
N VAL A 25 -25.91 42.25 13.51
CA VAL A 25 -25.01 41.10 13.64
C VAL A 25 -24.73 40.92 15.14
N SER A 26 -25.14 39.80 15.72
CA SER A 26 -24.85 39.46 17.10
C SER A 26 -23.42 38.95 17.23
N VAL A 27 -22.65 39.49 18.17
CA VAL A 27 -21.28 39.04 18.45
C VAL A 27 -21.25 37.54 18.77
N ILE A 28 -22.24 37.06 19.54
CA ILE A 28 -22.38 35.63 19.86
C ILE A 28 -22.65 34.80 18.60
N GLY A 29 -23.46 35.34 17.67
CA GLY A 29 -23.72 34.67 16.38
C GLY A 29 -22.44 34.54 15.54
N VAL A 30 -21.62 35.59 15.48
CA VAL A 30 -20.35 35.57 14.75
C VAL A 30 -19.37 34.57 15.38
N ILE A 31 -19.26 34.55 16.71
CA ILE A 31 -18.40 33.57 17.42
C ILE A 31 -18.89 32.15 17.16
N GLY A 32 -20.20 31.90 17.20
CA GLY A 32 -20.76 30.58 16.90
C GLY A 32 -20.47 30.11 15.47
N GLU A 33 -20.59 31.01 14.49
CA GLU A 33 -20.30 30.72 13.09
C GLU A 33 -18.80 30.43 12.87
N LEU A 34 -17.90 31.21 13.53
CA LEU A 34 -16.46 30.95 13.48
C LEU A 34 -16.09 29.61 14.10
N LEU A 35 -16.72 29.23 15.22
CA LEU A 35 -16.48 27.93 15.87
C LEU A 35 -16.97 26.77 15.00
N ILE A 36 -18.13 26.89 14.36
CA ILE A 36 -18.64 25.88 13.43
C ILE A 36 -17.71 25.76 12.24
N THR A 37 -17.29 26.87 11.64
CA THR A 37 -16.37 26.89 10.51
C THR A 37 -15.03 26.26 10.88
N ALA A 38 -14.45 26.61 12.03
CA ALA A 38 -13.23 26.01 12.52
C ALA A 38 -13.39 24.50 12.76
N GLY A 39 -14.51 24.06 13.34
CA GLY A 39 -14.82 22.65 13.53
C GLY A 39 -14.94 21.88 12.22
N VAL A 40 -15.61 22.43 11.22
CA VAL A 40 -15.71 21.83 9.88
C VAL A 40 -14.34 21.72 9.20
N ILE A 41 -13.53 22.80 9.26
CA ILE A 41 -12.17 22.79 8.68
C ILE A 41 -11.31 21.73 9.38
N THR A 42 -11.36 21.63 10.70
CA THR A 42 -10.62 20.61 11.45
C THR A 42 -11.06 19.20 11.05
N LEU A 43 -12.36 18.97 10.92
CA LEU A 43 -12.90 17.67 10.52
C LEU A 43 -12.48 17.31 9.09
N LEU A 44 -12.57 18.25 8.16
CA LEU A 44 -12.10 18.05 6.78
C LEU A 44 -10.59 17.79 6.72
N TYR A 45 -9.80 18.47 7.54
CA TYR A 45 -8.37 18.23 7.65
C TYR A 45 -8.06 16.81 8.17
N VAL A 46 -8.79 16.37 9.21
CA VAL A 46 -8.64 15.00 9.74
C VAL A 46 -9.02 13.94 8.68
N VAL A 47 -10.13 14.15 7.97
CA VAL A 47 -10.54 13.27 6.87
C VAL A 47 -9.48 13.25 5.78
N TRP A 48 -8.94 14.41 5.40
CA TRP A 48 -7.87 14.50 4.41
C TRP A 48 -6.62 13.73 4.86
N GLN A 49 -6.18 13.93 6.13
CA GLN A 49 -5.00 13.25 6.68
C GLN A 49 -5.15 11.73 6.73
N LEU A 50 -6.34 11.23 7.11
CA LEU A 50 -6.57 9.80 7.30
C LEU A 50 -6.85 9.04 5.99
N TRP A 51 -7.34 9.72 4.94
CA TRP A 51 -7.80 9.04 3.72
C TRP A 51 -7.07 9.49 2.47
N VAL A 52 -6.98 10.79 2.24
CA VAL A 52 -6.39 11.32 1.00
C VAL A 52 -4.87 11.22 1.04
N GLY A 53 -4.25 11.51 2.20
CA GLY A 53 -2.81 11.39 2.38
C GLY A 53 -2.32 9.96 2.08
N ASP A 54 -2.98 8.95 2.64
CA ASP A 54 -2.60 7.55 2.41
C ASP A 54 -2.77 7.09 0.96
N LEU A 55 -3.79 7.61 0.25
CA LEU A 55 -3.96 7.33 -1.18
C LEU A 55 -2.83 7.93 -2.02
N ILE A 56 -2.41 9.16 -1.71
CA ILE A 56 -1.31 9.82 -2.41
C ILE A 56 0.00 9.08 -2.14
N TYR A 57 0.32 8.80 -0.88
CA TYR A 57 1.53 8.04 -0.53
C TYR A 57 1.55 6.63 -1.12
N GLY A 58 0.40 5.94 -1.17
CA GLY A 58 0.30 4.63 -1.80
C GLY A 58 0.55 4.67 -3.30
N ALA A 59 -0.05 5.63 -4.00
CA ALA A 59 0.15 5.82 -5.44
C ALA A 59 1.60 6.22 -5.76
N GLU A 60 2.21 7.11 -4.96
CA GLU A 60 3.60 7.53 -5.13
C GLU A 60 4.56 6.35 -4.95
N ARG A 61 4.34 5.50 -3.95
CA ARG A 61 5.16 4.30 -3.74
C ARG A 61 5.04 3.29 -4.86
N ASN A 62 3.83 3.01 -5.32
CA ASN A 62 3.64 2.14 -6.47
C ASN A 62 4.36 2.71 -7.71
N ALA A 63 4.28 4.02 -7.94
CA ALA A 63 5.00 4.67 -9.03
C ALA A 63 6.52 4.49 -8.88
N THR A 64 7.08 4.73 -7.70
CA THR A 64 8.51 4.50 -7.42
C THR A 64 8.91 3.04 -7.63
N GLY A 65 8.08 2.09 -7.18
CA GLY A 65 8.31 0.66 -7.41
C GLY A 65 8.34 0.31 -8.89
N HIS A 66 7.42 0.84 -9.68
CA HIS A 66 7.42 0.65 -11.13
C HIS A 66 8.63 1.29 -11.80
N GLU A 67 9.02 2.51 -11.42
CA GLU A 67 10.21 3.18 -11.93
C GLU A 67 11.49 2.37 -11.64
N LEU A 68 11.61 1.79 -10.44
CA LEU A 68 12.73 0.93 -10.08
C LEU A 68 12.74 -0.36 -10.92
N SER A 69 11.60 -1.02 -11.08
CA SER A 69 11.43 -2.20 -11.93
C SER A 69 11.78 -1.92 -13.40
N GLU A 70 11.30 -0.80 -13.94
CA GLU A 70 11.62 -0.35 -15.30
C GLU A 70 13.12 -0.06 -15.48
N SER A 71 13.78 0.55 -14.49
CA SER A 71 15.21 0.83 -14.53
C SER A 71 16.03 -0.46 -14.67
N TRP A 72 15.68 -1.50 -13.94
CA TRP A 72 16.31 -2.81 -14.08
C TRP A 72 16.02 -3.49 -15.42
N ALA A 73 14.81 -3.31 -15.97
CA ALA A 73 14.48 -3.83 -17.29
C ALA A 73 15.29 -3.17 -18.41
N LEU A 74 15.66 -1.91 -18.25
CA LEU A 74 16.53 -1.17 -19.19
C LEU A 74 18.00 -1.58 -19.05
N GLU A 75 18.47 -1.82 -17.84
CA GLU A 75 19.86 -2.22 -17.55
C GLU A 75 20.14 -3.68 -17.96
N TYR A 76 19.14 -4.55 -17.82
CA TYR A 76 19.19 -5.97 -18.16
C TYR A 76 18.12 -6.30 -19.22
N PRO A 77 18.28 -5.80 -20.47
CA PRO A 77 17.27 -6.02 -21.49
C PRO A 77 17.13 -7.51 -21.80
N LEU A 78 15.87 -7.95 -21.94
CA LEU A 78 15.56 -9.29 -22.43
C LEU A 78 16.34 -9.53 -23.73
N PRO A 79 16.91 -10.73 -23.93
CA PRO A 79 17.51 -11.08 -25.20
C PRO A 79 16.46 -10.87 -26.30
N THR A 80 16.75 -9.93 -27.19
CA THR A 80 15.90 -9.69 -28.36
C THR A 80 15.79 -11.02 -29.10
N ALA A 81 14.58 -11.57 -29.23
CA ALA A 81 14.33 -12.76 -30.02
C ALA A 81 14.67 -12.46 -31.48
N SER A 82 15.95 -12.57 -31.82
CA SER A 82 16.47 -12.52 -33.18
C SER A 82 16.90 -13.94 -33.57
N ALA A 83 15.92 -14.75 -33.89
CA ALA A 83 15.98 -15.86 -34.83
C ALA A 83 14.59 -16.48 -34.82
N ALA A 84 13.98 -16.61 -36.00
CA ALA A 84 12.74 -17.35 -36.18
C ALA A 84 12.89 -18.74 -35.56
N PRO A 85 11.98 -19.18 -34.70
CA PRO A 85 12.03 -20.55 -34.22
C PRO A 85 11.54 -21.48 -35.33
N ASP A 86 12.35 -22.48 -35.60
CA ASP A 86 11.87 -23.76 -36.08
C ASP A 86 10.79 -24.27 -35.09
N ASP A 87 9.69 -24.81 -35.61
CA ASP A 87 8.53 -25.30 -34.87
C ASP A 87 8.92 -26.29 -33.75
N THR A 88 9.27 -25.78 -32.58
CA THR A 88 9.42 -26.60 -31.37
C THR A 88 8.56 -25.97 -30.30
N GLU A 89 7.57 -26.72 -29.85
CA GLU A 89 6.64 -26.46 -28.75
C GLU A 89 7.28 -25.59 -27.63
N ALA A 90 6.65 -24.47 -27.30
CA ALA A 90 7.04 -23.66 -26.16
C ALA A 90 7.07 -24.54 -24.90
N PRO A 91 8.14 -24.50 -24.09
CA PRO A 91 8.18 -25.29 -22.87
C PRO A 91 7.10 -24.78 -21.91
N ASP A 92 6.14 -25.64 -21.63
CA ASP A 92 4.98 -25.39 -20.71
C ASP A 92 5.41 -25.48 -19.22
N GLU A 93 6.72 -25.57 -18.95
CA GLU A 93 7.24 -25.59 -17.60
C GLU A 93 7.94 -24.27 -17.26
N PRO A 94 7.66 -23.68 -16.07
CA PRO A 94 8.36 -22.48 -15.62
C PRO A 94 9.86 -22.75 -15.54
N VAL A 95 10.66 -21.89 -16.16
CA VAL A 95 12.12 -21.95 -16.08
C VAL A 95 12.52 -21.62 -14.64
N THR A 96 12.67 -22.67 -13.82
CA THR A 96 13.20 -22.55 -12.46
C THR A 96 14.71 -22.60 -12.49
N ALA A 97 15.35 -21.49 -12.18
CA ALA A 97 16.79 -21.41 -12.00
C ALA A 97 17.15 -21.43 -10.51
N GLU A 98 18.42 -21.71 -10.19
CA GLU A 98 18.91 -21.49 -8.83
C GLU A 98 18.85 -19.98 -8.51
N PRO A 99 18.33 -19.60 -7.33
CA PRO A 99 18.25 -18.21 -6.92
C PRO A 99 19.61 -17.53 -6.84
N VAL A 100 19.72 -16.32 -7.37
CA VAL A 100 20.89 -15.46 -7.14
C VAL A 100 20.65 -14.69 -5.84
N ILE A 101 21.43 -15.03 -4.81
CA ILE A 101 21.30 -14.43 -3.49
C ILE A 101 22.06 -13.11 -3.43
N LEU A 102 21.35 -12.03 -3.18
CA LEU A 102 21.94 -10.70 -3.00
C LEU A 102 22.62 -10.58 -1.63
N ALA A 103 23.61 -9.71 -1.52
CA ALA A 103 24.14 -9.32 -0.23
C ALA A 103 23.09 -8.55 0.58
N GLU A 104 23.14 -8.70 1.91
CA GLU A 104 22.24 -7.95 2.81
C GLU A 104 22.41 -6.44 2.60
N PRO A 105 21.32 -5.69 2.34
CA PRO A 105 21.37 -4.26 2.09
C PRO A 105 21.60 -3.48 3.40
N ALA A 106 22.27 -2.34 3.31
CA ALA A 106 22.37 -1.41 4.42
C ALA A 106 21.00 -0.79 4.76
N ASP A 107 20.86 -0.23 5.97
CA ASP A 107 19.64 0.45 6.41
C ASP A 107 19.24 1.57 5.43
N GLY A 108 18.02 1.52 4.91
CA GLY A 108 17.50 2.43 3.88
C GLY A 108 18.00 2.19 2.46
N GLN A 109 18.86 1.20 2.22
CA GLN A 109 19.32 0.85 0.88
C GLN A 109 18.26 -0.01 0.17
N GLU A 110 17.70 0.52 -0.91
CA GLU A 110 16.74 -0.20 -1.74
C GLU A 110 17.40 -1.37 -2.48
N PHE A 111 16.70 -2.51 -2.55
CA PHE A 111 17.20 -3.72 -3.20
C PHE A 111 16.14 -4.51 -3.95
N GLY A 112 14.86 -4.20 -3.77
CA GLY A 112 13.77 -4.97 -4.35
C GLY A 112 12.46 -4.20 -4.44
N VAL A 113 11.51 -4.81 -5.14
CA VAL A 113 10.10 -4.40 -5.22
C VAL A 113 9.23 -5.59 -4.89
N MET A 114 8.23 -5.41 -4.03
CA MET A 114 7.26 -6.46 -3.72
C MET A 114 5.99 -6.28 -4.52
N HIS A 115 5.57 -7.34 -5.18
CA HIS A 115 4.30 -7.44 -5.90
C HIS A 115 3.42 -8.49 -5.25
N ILE A 116 2.16 -8.13 -4.98
CA ILE A 116 1.16 -9.06 -4.43
C ILE A 116 -0.15 -8.85 -5.22
N PRO A 117 -0.46 -9.68 -6.21
CA PRO A 117 -1.65 -9.53 -7.06
C PRO A 117 -2.96 -9.44 -6.27
N ARG A 118 -3.07 -10.14 -5.14
CA ARG A 118 -4.21 -10.01 -4.22
C ARG A 118 -4.45 -8.59 -3.73
N PHE A 119 -3.42 -7.74 -3.66
CA PHE A 119 -3.55 -6.37 -3.15
C PHE A 119 -3.92 -5.36 -4.25
N GLY A 120 -3.73 -5.71 -5.50
CA GLY A 120 -4.06 -4.94 -6.68
C GLY A 120 -3.07 -5.21 -7.82
N ASP A 121 -3.49 -5.03 -9.04
CA ASP A 121 -2.68 -5.29 -10.24
C ASP A 121 -1.51 -4.29 -10.36
N ASP A 122 -1.64 -3.13 -9.74
CA ASP A 122 -0.66 -2.05 -9.69
C ASP A 122 0.20 -2.06 -8.41
N TYR A 123 0.03 -3.09 -7.55
CA TYR A 123 0.78 -3.16 -6.29
C TYR A 123 2.25 -3.48 -6.56
N ALA A 124 3.10 -2.45 -6.43
CA ALA A 124 4.54 -2.52 -6.62
C ALA A 124 5.22 -1.63 -5.57
N VAL A 125 5.60 -2.19 -4.42
CA VAL A 125 6.14 -1.41 -3.31
C VAL A 125 7.64 -1.64 -3.14
N PRO A 126 8.47 -0.56 -3.14
CA PRO A 126 9.90 -0.67 -2.91
C PRO A 126 10.24 -1.29 -1.56
N MET A 127 11.36 -2.01 -1.55
CA MET A 127 11.91 -2.69 -0.39
C MET A 127 13.32 -2.22 -0.12
N ALA A 128 13.65 -2.01 1.15
CA ALA A 128 15.00 -1.62 1.56
C ALA A 128 15.45 -2.36 2.82
N GLY A 129 16.74 -2.32 3.11
CA GLY A 129 17.30 -2.85 4.36
C GLY A 129 16.82 -2.07 5.57
N GLY A 130 16.73 -2.74 6.71
CA GLY A 130 16.29 -2.16 7.98
C GLY A 130 14.78 -2.06 8.13
N VAL A 131 14.33 -1.89 9.37
CA VAL A 131 12.90 -1.76 9.73
C VAL A 131 12.65 -0.52 10.60
N THR A 132 13.55 0.46 10.55
CA THR A 132 13.36 1.73 11.24
C THR A 132 12.34 2.59 10.49
N ARG A 133 11.56 3.36 11.23
CA ARG A 133 10.53 4.18 10.62
C ARG A 133 11.13 5.29 9.76
N GLU A 134 12.12 5.98 10.30
CA GLU A 134 12.68 7.21 9.72
C GLU A 134 13.43 6.95 8.42
N THR A 135 14.13 5.83 8.32
CA THR A 135 15.00 5.52 7.17
C THR A 135 14.35 4.60 6.16
N THR A 136 13.43 3.72 6.59
CA THR A 136 12.90 2.66 5.73
C THR A 136 11.38 2.65 5.63
N LEU A 137 10.66 2.45 6.77
CA LEU A 137 9.23 2.18 6.68
C LEU A 137 8.41 3.41 6.26
N ASP A 138 8.74 4.60 6.76
CA ASP A 138 8.01 5.84 6.46
C ASP A 138 8.35 6.35 5.04
N PRO A 139 9.60 6.44 4.57
CA PRO A 139 9.93 6.95 3.25
C PRO A 139 9.81 5.92 2.12
N ILE A 140 10.22 4.66 2.34
CA ILE A 140 10.36 3.65 1.28
C ILE A 140 9.14 2.74 1.21
N GLY A 141 8.75 2.10 2.32
CA GLY A 141 7.56 1.26 2.39
C GLY A 141 7.74 -0.07 3.07
N ILE A 142 8.53 -0.98 2.51
CA ILE A 142 8.78 -2.31 3.07
C ILE A 142 10.24 -2.39 3.53
N GLY A 143 10.45 -2.85 4.75
CA GLY A 143 11.78 -3.02 5.35
C GLY A 143 12.13 -4.48 5.56
N HIS A 144 13.36 -4.85 5.23
CA HIS A 144 13.94 -6.16 5.53
C HIS A 144 14.52 -6.17 6.95
N TYR A 145 14.18 -7.18 7.73
CA TYR A 145 14.75 -7.37 9.07
C TYR A 145 16.23 -7.74 8.99
N PRO A 146 17.13 -6.93 9.55
CA PRO A 146 18.56 -7.22 9.52
C PRO A 146 18.89 -8.59 10.15
N GLY A 147 19.78 -9.33 9.47
CA GLY A 147 20.24 -10.66 9.94
C GLY A 147 19.25 -11.78 9.67
N THR A 148 18.12 -11.54 9.00
CA THR A 148 17.28 -12.60 8.42
C THR A 148 17.74 -12.92 7.00
N SER A 149 17.30 -14.07 6.45
CA SER A 149 17.72 -14.49 5.11
C SER A 149 17.30 -13.50 4.03
N MET A 150 18.04 -13.46 2.91
CA MET A 150 17.69 -12.72 1.72
C MET A 150 16.69 -13.48 0.84
N PRO A 151 16.01 -12.83 -0.13
CA PRO A 151 15.08 -13.52 -1.02
C PRO A 151 15.74 -14.73 -1.69
N GLY A 152 15.08 -15.89 -1.61
CA GLY A 152 15.54 -17.14 -2.20
C GLY A 152 16.63 -17.89 -1.42
N GLU A 153 17.14 -17.33 -0.32
CA GLU A 153 18.07 -18.01 0.57
C GLU A 153 17.35 -19.01 1.49
N GLU A 154 18.00 -20.11 1.86
CA GLU A 154 17.47 -21.01 2.88
C GLU A 154 17.30 -20.28 4.21
N GLY A 155 16.16 -20.47 4.83
CA GLY A 155 15.79 -19.76 6.05
C GLY A 155 14.58 -18.84 5.84
N ASN A 156 14.54 -17.75 6.58
CA ASN A 156 13.38 -16.88 6.67
C ASN A 156 13.71 -15.47 6.17
N PHE A 157 13.25 -15.12 5.00
CA PHE A 157 13.26 -13.76 4.50
C PHE A 157 12.14 -12.96 5.18
N ALA A 158 12.49 -12.15 6.18
CA ALA A 158 11.51 -11.44 6.99
C ALA A 158 11.44 -9.96 6.65
N VAL A 159 10.20 -9.43 6.52
CA VAL A 159 9.95 -8.04 6.18
C VAL A 159 8.85 -7.43 7.03
N ALA A 160 8.90 -6.10 7.19
CA ALA A 160 7.89 -5.32 7.89
C ALA A 160 7.35 -4.19 7.01
N ALA A 161 6.08 -3.82 7.20
CA ALA A 161 5.52 -2.61 6.62
C ALA A 161 4.33 -2.09 7.44
N HIS A 162 3.97 -0.83 7.20
CA HIS A 162 2.82 -0.20 7.83
C HIS A 162 1.48 -0.83 7.44
N ARG A 163 0.55 -0.90 8.42
CA ARG A 163 -0.82 -1.37 8.22
C ARG A 163 -1.78 -0.25 7.82
N THR A 164 -1.59 0.96 8.34
CA THR A 164 -2.61 2.01 8.32
C THR A 164 -2.12 3.40 7.92
N THR A 165 -0.83 3.62 7.80
CA THR A 165 -0.21 4.93 7.50
C THR A 165 0.85 4.81 6.43
N TRP A 166 1.30 5.96 5.92
CA TRP A 166 2.40 6.03 4.98
C TRP A 166 2.18 5.15 3.73
N GLY A 167 1.02 5.32 3.09
CA GLY A 167 0.62 4.49 1.95
C GLY A 167 0.22 3.06 2.31
N LYS A 168 0.32 2.67 3.60
CA LYS A 168 -0.20 1.40 4.17
C LYS A 168 0.06 0.14 3.33
N PRO A 169 1.35 -0.20 3.04
CA PRO A 169 1.67 -1.31 2.13
C PRO A 169 1.02 -2.63 2.53
N PHE A 170 0.99 -2.97 3.84
CA PHE A 170 0.39 -4.22 4.33
C PHE A 170 -1.03 -4.04 4.90
N ASN A 171 -1.78 -3.04 4.41
CA ASN A 171 -3.18 -2.84 4.84
C ASN A 171 -4.04 -4.09 4.64
N ARG A 172 -3.87 -4.75 3.49
CA ARG A 172 -4.63 -5.91 3.04
C ARG A 172 -4.02 -7.25 3.39
N ILE A 173 -2.98 -7.30 4.26
CA ILE A 173 -2.29 -8.55 4.61
C ILE A 173 -3.26 -9.64 5.13
N ALA A 174 -4.37 -9.26 5.78
CA ALA A 174 -5.41 -10.19 6.24
C ALA A 174 -6.30 -10.75 5.11
N ASP A 175 -6.22 -10.20 3.90
CA ASP A 175 -6.99 -10.66 2.74
C ASP A 175 -6.29 -11.81 2.01
N LEU A 176 -5.03 -12.11 2.35
CA LEU A 176 -4.25 -13.19 1.74
C LEU A 176 -4.93 -14.54 1.95
N ARG A 177 -4.92 -15.35 0.89
CA ARG A 177 -5.47 -16.72 0.86
C ARG A 177 -4.37 -17.70 0.51
N VAL A 178 -4.49 -18.92 1.03
CA VAL A 178 -3.52 -19.99 0.75
C VAL A 178 -3.33 -20.16 -0.76
N GLY A 179 -2.07 -20.09 -1.19
CA GLY A 179 -1.68 -20.18 -2.59
C GLY A 179 -1.48 -18.81 -3.29
N ASP A 180 -1.91 -17.70 -2.69
CA ASP A 180 -1.66 -16.37 -3.28
C ASP A 180 -0.17 -16.13 -3.49
N ALA A 181 0.16 -15.53 -4.64
CA ALA A 181 1.53 -15.17 -4.97
C ALA A 181 2.00 -13.94 -4.19
N ILE A 182 3.20 -14.03 -3.67
CA ILE A 182 4.00 -12.93 -3.13
C ILE A 182 5.29 -12.95 -3.93
N VAL A 183 5.49 -11.94 -4.77
CA VAL A 183 6.63 -11.90 -5.69
C VAL A 183 7.57 -10.78 -5.25
N VAL A 184 8.83 -11.12 -5.03
CA VAL A 184 9.90 -10.17 -4.75
C VAL A 184 10.73 -10.02 -6.02
N GLU A 185 10.68 -8.85 -6.63
CA GLU A 185 11.50 -8.48 -7.78
C GLU A 185 12.79 -7.84 -7.32
N THR A 186 13.90 -8.21 -7.93
CA THR A 186 15.22 -7.60 -7.75
C THR A 186 15.87 -7.34 -9.11
N GLN A 187 17.05 -6.74 -9.13
CA GLN A 187 17.83 -6.60 -10.37
C GLN A 187 18.13 -7.95 -11.07
N GLU A 188 18.20 -9.06 -10.32
CA GLU A 188 18.55 -10.39 -10.84
C GLU A 188 17.34 -11.15 -11.40
N GLY A 189 16.13 -10.83 -10.94
CA GLY A 189 14.89 -11.51 -11.33
C GLY A 189 13.83 -11.51 -10.24
N TRP A 190 12.94 -12.47 -10.33
CA TRP A 190 11.76 -12.57 -9.48
C TRP A 190 11.79 -13.82 -8.61
N PHE A 191 11.58 -13.64 -7.32
CA PHE A 191 11.44 -14.69 -6.31
C PHE A 191 9.97 -14.85 -5.97
N THR A 192 9.36 -15.94 -6.37
CA THR A 192 7.94 -16.24 -6.12
C THR A 192 7.81 -17.06 -4.86
N TYR A 193 6.99 -16.57 -3.93
CA TYR A 193 6.55 -17.28 -2.74
C TYR A 193 5.05 -17.51 -2.80
N ARG A 194 4.57 -18.58 -2.15
CA ARG A 194 3.14 -18.85 -1.98
C ARG A 194 2.73 -18.67 -0.52
N PHE A 195 1.72 -17.85 -0.29
CA PHE A 195 1.16 -17.65 1.03
C PHE A 195 0.60 -18.97 1.59
N ARG A 196 0.84 -19.24 2.89
CA ARG A 196 0.43 -20.47 3.57
C ARG A 196 -0.51 -20.22 4.73
N THR A 197 -0.15 -19.33 5.63
CA THR A 197 -0.93 -19.07 6.85
C THR A 197 -0.62 -17.68 7.40
N LEU A 198 -1.47 -17.22 8.31
CA LEU A 198 -1.22 -16.02 9.10
C LEU A 198 -1.58 -16.28 10.57
N GLU A 199 -0.97 -15.51 11.45
CA GLU A 199 -1.28 -15.49 12.88
C GLU A 199 -1.23 -14.08 13.46
N TYR A 200 -1.69 -13.98 14.71
CA TYR A 200 -1.60 -12.74 15.50
C TYR A 200 -0.76 -13.04 16.73
N VAL A 201 0.27 -12.21 16.92
CA VAL A 201 1.24 -12.37 18.01
C VAL A 201 1.42 -11.06 18.76
N THR A 202 2.07 -11.11 19.92
CA THR A 202 2.47 -9.90 20.64
C THR A 202 3.66 -9.24 19.97
N PRO A 203 3.90 -7.92 20.19
CA PRO A 203 5.00 -7.20 19.53
C PRO A 203 6.41 -7.70 19.86
N ASP A 204 6.55 -8.43 20.93
CA ASP A 204 7.80 -9.04 21.46
C ASP A 204 8.01 -10.50 21.02
N SER A 205 7.11 -11.05 20.21
CA SER A 205 7.23 -12.41 19.66
C SER A 205 8.27 -12.47 18.54
N VAL A 206 9.54 -12.48 18.91
CA VAL A 206 10.66 -12.49 17.95
C VAL A 206 10.88 -13.84 17.27
N GLU A 207 10.29 -14.89 17.78
CA GLU A 207 10.34 -16.25 17.21
C GLU A 207 9.77 -16.35 15.80
N VAL A 208 8.93 -15.38 15.39
CA VAL A 208 8.44 -15.27 14.00
C VAL A 208 9.56 -14.98 13.00
N LEU A 209 10.71 -14.46 13.48
CA LEU A 209 11.86 -14.10 12.65
C LEU A 209 12.93 -15.20 12.58
N LEU A 210 12.75 -16.31 13.32
CA LEU A 210 13.69 -17.42 13.31
C LEU A 210 13.87 -18.00 11.90
N PRO A 211 15.00 -18.65 11.58
CA PRO A 211 15.26 -19.27 10.28
C PRO A 211 14.16 -20.27 9.84
N VAL A 212 13.59 -20.99 10.80
CA VAL A 212 12.30 -21.68 10.65
C VAL A 212 11.33 -20.95 11.56
N PRO A 213 10.33 -20.22 11.02
CA PRO A 213 9.43 -19.42 11.83
C PRO A 213 8.80 -20.23 12.96
N GLN A 214 8.80 -19.70 14.19
CA GLN A 214 8.27 -20.30 15.41
C GLN A 214 9.07 -21.51 15.96
N GLU A 215 10.11 -21.98 15.26
CA GLU A 215 10.82 -23.21 15.64
C GLU A 215 12.24 -22.90 16.12
N LEU A 216 12.47 -23.04 17.44
CA LEU A 216 13.78 -22.81 18.06
C LEU A 216 14.75 -23.95 17.73
N ASN A 217 15.98 -23.60 17.35
CA ASN A 217 17.07 -24.54 17.11
C ASN A 217 16.81 -25.57 15.99
N VAL A 218 15.88 -25.29 15.09
CA VAL A 218 15.65 -26.08 13.89
C VAL A 218 16.45 -25.48 12.74
N PRO A 219 17.40 -26.22 12.13
CA PRO A 219 18.08 -25.74 10.94
C PRO A 219 17.09 -25.62 9.78
N PRO A 220 17.14 -24.54 9.00
CA PRO A 220 16.27 -24.41 7.83
C PRO A 220 16.63 -25.45 6.77
N THR A 221 15.61 -25.98 6.12
CA THR A 221 15.69 -26.83 4.91
C THR A 221 14.75 -26.31 3.84
N THR A 222 14.14 -25.17 4.09
CA THR A 222 13.13 -24.54 3.26
C THR A 222 13.39 -23.03 3.25
N ARG A 223 12.92 -22.37 2.22
CA ARG A 223 13.02 -20.91 2.04
C ARG A 223 11.66 -20.32 2.37
N TYR A 224 11.58 -19.58 3.48
CA TYR A 224 10.35 -18.93 3.96
C TYR A 224 10.34 -17.45 3.63
N ILE A 225 9.16 -16.86 3.60
CA ILE A 225 8.93 -15.43 3.72
C ILE A 225 8.03 -15.17 4.92
N THR A 226 8.41 -14.19 5.75
CA THR A 226 7.60 -13.69 6.87
C THR A 226 7.32 -12.21 6.66
N MET A 227 6.04 -11.85 6.65
CA MET A 227 5.59 -10.48 6.50
C MET A 227 4.90 -10.02 7.78
N THR A 228 5.39 -8.96 8.42
CA THR A 228 4.84 -8.46 9.69
C THR A 228 4.20 -7.09 9.54
N SER A 229 3.11 -6.86 10.23
CA SER A 229 2.45 -5.56 10.31
C SER A 229 1.74 -5.35 11.64
N CYS A 230 1.35 -4.11 11.94
CA CYS A 230 0.61 -3.79 13.16
C CYS A 230 -0.80 -4.38 13.15
N SER A 231 -1.32 -4.74 14.32
CA SER A 231 -2.68 -5.25 14.55
C SER A 231 -3.18 -4.83 15.94
N PRO A 232 -4.51 -4.68 16.14
CA PRO A 232 -5.51 -4.46 15.10
C PRO A 232 -5.26 -3.16 14.30
N MET A 233 -6.05 -2.91 13.26
CA MET A 233 -5.96 -1.63 12.52
C MET A 233 -6.05 -0.44 13.50
N TYR A 234 -5.19 0.56 13.29
CA TYR A 234 -5.06 1.77 14.14
C TYR A 234 -4.57 1.49 15.57
N SER A 235 -4.01 0.31 15.82
CA SER A 235 -3.40 -0.08 17.08
C SER A 235 -2.04 -0.76 16.85
N MET A 236 -1.25 -0.85 17.91
CA MET A 236 0.06 -1.52 17.89
C MET A 236 0.16 -2.59 18.98
N THR A 237 -0.98 -3.03 19.53
CA THR A 237 -1.03 -3.99 20.64
C THR A 237 -0.64 -5.40 20.22
N GLU A 238 -0.76 -5.71 18.94
CA GLU A 238 -0.43 -6.99 18.33
C GLU A 238 0.33 -6.79 17.02
N ARG A 239 0.81 -7.90 16.47
CA ARG A 239 1.28 -8.00 15.09
C ARG A 239 0.46 -9.04 14.36
N ILE A 240 0.10 -8.75 13.11
CA ILE A 240 -0.35 -9.73 12.14
C ILE A 240 0.87 -10.18 11.36
N VAL A 241 1.07 -11.48 11.28
CA VAL A 241 2.22 -12.11 10.63
C VAL A 241 1.72 -13.08 9.58
N ALA A 242 2.12 -12.89 8.34
CA ALA A 242 1.79 -13.78 7.23
C ALA A 242 3.05 -14.55 6.81
N TYR A 243 2.88 -15.84 6.56
CA TYR A 243 3.95 -16.76 6.18
C TYR A 243 3.72 -17.30 4.78
N GLY A 244 4.79 -17.39 4.01
CA GLY A 244 4.82 -18.05 2.70
C GLY A 244 6.01 -18.97 2.55
N VAL A 245 5.96 -19.79 1.53
CA VAL A 245 7.04 -20.72 1.16
C VAL A 245 7.47 -20.42 -0.26
N PHE A 246 8.77 -20.42 -0.48
CA PHE A 246 9.37 -20.23 -1.80
C PHE A 246 8.89 -21.30 -2.80
N GLU A 247 8.59 -20.86 -3.99
CA GLU A 247 8.15 -21.70 -5.10
C GLU A 247 9.19 -21.75 -6.20
N ALA A 248 9.61 -20.56 -6.69
CA ALA A 248 10.49 -20.48 -7.85
C ALA A 248 11.29 -19.18 -7.88
N PHE A 249 12.45 -19.23 -8.55
CA PHE A 249 13.17 -18.05 -9.02
C PHE A 249 13.10 -18.01 -10.55
N THR A 250 12.66 -16.86 -11.07
CA THR A 250 12.63 -16.57 -12.50
C THR A 250 13.71 -15.53 -12.80
N PRO A 251 14.81 -15.88 -13.46
CA PRO A 251 15.83 -14.91 -13.81
C PRO A 251 15.29 -13.84 -14.76
N ARG A 252 15.81 -12.63 -14.70
CA ARG A 252 15.31 -11.53 -15.53
C ARG A 252 15.35 -11.84 -17.03
N THR A 253 16.34 -12.63 -17.47
CA THR A 253 16.46 -13.07 -18.87
C THR A 253 15.32 -13.97 -19.35
N ALA A 254 14.56 -14.59 -18.45
CA ALA A 254 13.40 -15.41 -18.80
C ALA A 254 12.09 -14.62 -18.90
N GLY A 255 12.11 -13.33 -18.52
CA GLY A 255 10.92 -12.48 -18.47
C GLY A 255 10.14 -12.61 -17.16
N ALA A 256 9.13 -11.79 -17.02
CA ALA A 256 8.32 -11.73 -15.80
C ALA A 256 7.52 -13.03 -15.58
N PRO A 257 7.45 -13.56 -14.35
CA PRO A 257 6.73 -14.81 -14.07
C PRO A 257 5.22 -14.62 -14.18
N ALA A 258 4.51 -15.68 -14.58
CA ALA A 258 3.04 -15.68 -14.64
C ALA A 258 2.38 -15.34 -13.30
N ALA A 259 3.06 -15.60 -12.18
CA ALA A 259 2.62 -15.27 -10.84
C ALA A 259 2.27 -13.79 -10.63
N LEU A 260 2.82 -12.86 -11.43
CA LEU A 260 2.49 -11.44 -11.40
C LEU A 260 1.10 -11.11 -11.99
N THR A 261 0.59 -11.96 -12.86
CA THR A 261 -0.71 -11.76 -13.54
C THR A 261 -1.76 -12.78 -13.12
N GLU A 262 -1.45 -13.65 -12.15
CA GLU A 262 -2.43 -14.57 -11.59
C GLU A 262 -3.59 -13.80 -10.96
N ALA A 263 -4.80 -14.02 -11.50
CA ALA A 263 -5.99 -13.46 -10.90
C ALA A 263 -6.11 -13.94 -9.44
N ALA A 264 -6.36 -13.00 -8.55
CA ALA A 264 -6.61 -13.31 -7.14
C ALA A 264 -7.85 -14.22 -7.03
N ALA A 265 -7.65 -15.51 -6.78
CA ALA A 265 -8.70 -16.54 -6.70
C ALA A 265 -9.66 -16.32 -5.53
#